data_5513290abd8d7b005f6c4e6c3f026f64
#
_entry.id   5513290abd8d7b005f6c4e6c3f026f64
#
_cell.length_a   1.000
_cell.length_b   1.000
_cell.length_c   1.000
_cell.angle_alpha   90.00
_cell.angle_beta   90.00
_cell.angle_gamma   90.00
#
_symmetry.space_group_name_H-M   'P 1'
#
loop_
_entity.id
_entity.type
_entity.pdbx_description
1 polymer ?
#
loop_
_entity_poly.entity_id
_entity_poly.type
_entity_poly.pdbx_seq_one_letter_code
_entity_poly.pdbx_strand_id
1 'polypeptide(L)'
;FSISSSGVITTAAAMDYETTSSYSLTVTVTDGTNTDTETINISVNNVSLNTLATTLANSGAALAESSSSGTAVASSSINNPDSETITYTLSGTGSNKFSVDSSGNVTTNGTLDFETAKSYALTLTATAGSTSVTDTFTVNVGNVEELNSAVLRYSAAYNSVSRTGFSATATRGPSGSSLPAYYLEQV
;
A
#
# COMPACT_ATOMS: atom_id res chain seq x y z
N PHE A 1 -13.10 -19.61 31.80
CA PHE A 1 -13.55 -21.01 31.61
C PHE A 1 -14.79 -21.27 32.43
N SER A 2 -15.61 -22.22 32.00
CA SER A 2 -16.76 -22.75 32.74
C SER A 2 -16.76 -24.27 32.62
N ILE A 3 -17.35 -24.97 33.64
CA ILE A 3 -17.50 -26.40 33.65
C ILE A 3 -18.99 -26.74 33.78
N SER A 4 -19.45 -27.70 32.99
CA SER A 4 -20.81 -28.22 33.08
C SER A 4 -20.97 -29.27 34.18
N SER A 5 -22.20 -29.60 34.53
CA SER A 5 -22.48 -30.70 35.49
C SER A 5 -22.02 -32.08 34.99
N SER A 6 -21.74 -32.22 33.68
CA SER A 6 -21.16 -33.44 33.10
C SER A 6 -19.64 -33.41 33.00
N GLY A 7 -18.97 -32.35 33.53
CA GLY A 7 -17.51 -32.23 33.54
C GLY A 7 -16.91 -31.67 32.25
N VAL A 8 -17.72 -31.15 31.32
CA VAL A 8 -17.20 -30.52 30.10
C VAL A 8 -16.74 -29.10 30.42
N ILE A 9 -15.49 -28.83 30.14
CA ILE A 9 -14.88 -27.48 30.28
C ILE A 9 -14.99 -26.74 28.95
N THR A 10 -15.44 -25.50 29.02
CA THR A 10 -15.57 -24.60 27.85
C THR A 10 -14.93 -23.25 28.14
N THR A 11 -14.51 -22.57 27.08
CA THR A 11 -14.04 -21.17 27.17
C THR A 11 -15.23 -20.24 27.43
N ALA A 12 -15.09 -19.30 28.36
CA ALA A 12 -16.13 -18.30 28.69
C ALA A 12 -15.92 -16.97 27.93
N ALA A 13 -14.72 -16.76 27.35
CA ALA A 13 -14.35 -15.59 26.55
C ALA A 13 -13.37 -16.01 25.46
N ALA A 14 -13.14 -15.12 24.51
CA ALA A 14 -12.04 -15.26 23.56
C ALA A 14 -10.70 -15.34 24.31
N MET A 15 -9.79 -16.14 23.79
CA MET A 15 -8.43 -16.24 24.31
C MET A 15 -7.51 -15.37 23.48
N ASP A 16 -6.56 -14.78 24.15
CA ASP A 16 -5.52 -13.90 23.57
C ASP A 16 -4.16 -14.46 24.03
N TYR A 17 -3.40 -14.97 23.08
CA TYR A 17 -2.09 -15.57 23.34
C TYR A 17 -1.09 -14.55 23.88
N GLU A 18 -1.14 -13.32 23.39
CA GLU A 18 -0.22 -12.24 23.77
C GLU A 18 -0.43 -11.79 25.22
N THR A 19 -1.67 -11.90 25.70
CA THR A 19 -2.01 -11.63 27.10
C THR A 19 -1.75 -12.84 27.99
N THR A 20 -2.12 -14.05 27.55
CA THR A 20 -1.95 -15.27 28.34
C THR A 20 -1.77 -16.48 27.44
N SER A 21 -0.54 -16.99 27.35
CA SER A 21 -0.17 -18.12 26.49
C SER A 21 -0.56 -19.51 27.08
N SER A 22 -0.89 -19.57 28.34
CA SER A 22 -1.31 -20.84 29.00
C SER A 22 -2.14 -20.58 30.24
N TYR A 23 -3.00 -21.54 30.56
CA TYR A 23 -3.84 -21.54 31.74
C TYR A 23 -3.62 -22.83 32.51
N SER A 24 -3.61 -22.75 33.84
CA SER A 24 -3.62 -23.90 34.76
C SER A 24 -4.93 -23.88 35.54
N LEU A 25 -5.79 -24.84 35.29
CA LEU A 25 -7.12 -24.94 35.90
C LEU A 25 -7.10 -26.09 36.93
N THR A 26 -7.60 -25.82 38.13
CA THR A 26 -7.86 -26.86 39.11
C THR A 26 -9.33 -27.24 39.07
N VAL A 27 -9.62 -28.50 38.74
CA VAL A 27 -10.96 -29.05 38.75
C VAL A 27 -11.14 -29.81 40.05
N THR A 28 -12.21 -29.52 40.80
CA THR A 28 -12.55 -30.14 42.05
C THR A 28 -13.86 -30.89 41.90
N VAL A 29 -13.88 -32.15 42.28
CA VAL A 29 -15.08 -33.01 42.35
C VAL A 29 -15.35 -33.39 43.80
N THR A 30 -16.59 -33.30 44.22
CA THR A 30 -17.00 -33.70 45.58
C THR A 30 -18.33 -34.45 45.55
N ASP A 31 -18.45 -35.49 46.39
CA ASP A 31 -19.70 -36.20 46.68
C ASP A 31 -20.41 -35.67 47.93
N GLY A 32 -19.88 -34.56 48.52
CA GLY A 32 -20.34 -33.96 49.75
C GLY A 32 -19.59 -34.44 50.99
N THR A 33 -18.82 -35.51 50.89
CA THR A 33 -18.00 -36.07 51.98
C THR A 33 -16.51 -36.09 51.59
N ASN A 34 -16.22 -36.55 50.38
CA ASN A 34 -14.87 -36.64 49.83
C ASN A 34 -14.68 -35.60 48.74
N THR A 35 -13.46 -35.15 48.58
CA THR A 35 -13.07 -34.17 47.54
C THR A 35 -11.83 -34.69 46.84
N ASP A 36 -11.85 -34.64 45.50
CA ASP A 36 -10.71 -34.94 44.67
C ASP A 36 -10.44 -33.75 43.74
N THR A 37 -9.15 -33.52 43.40
CA THR A 37 -8.72 -32.39 42.60
C THR A 37 -7.74 -32.81 41.53
N GLU A 38 -7.89 -32.25 40.34
CA GLU A 38 -6.99 -32.46 39.21
C GLU A 38 -6.62 -31.09 38.58
N THR A 39 -5.38 -31.01 38.14
CA THR A 39 -4.86 -29.82 37.45
C THR A 39 -4.81 -30.07 35.94
N ILE A 40 -5.49 -29.23 35.19
CA ILE A 40 -5.51 -29.25 33.72
C ILE A 40 -4.74 -28.03 33.20
N ASN A 41 -3.69 -28.27 32.42
CA ASN A 41 -2.95 -27.24 31.76
C ASN A 41 -3.44 -27.08 30.32
N ILE A 42 -3.78 -25.87 29.94
CA ILE A 42 -4.28 -25.50 28.60
C ILE A 42 -3.26 -24.55 27.97
N SER A 43 -2.73 -24.91 26.81
CA SER A 43 -1.88 -24.03 26.02
C SER A 43 -2.73 -23.28 24.96
N VAL A 44 -2.53 -22.02 24.83
CA VAL A 44 -3.12 -21.22 23.73
C VAL A 44 -2.14 -21.20 22.57
N ASN A 45 -2.61 -21.44 21.36
CA ASN A 45 -1.77 -21.34 20.16
C ASN A 45 -1.83 -19.92 19.63
N ASN A 46 -0.67 -19.35 19.34
CA ASN A 46 -0.58 -18.06 18.65
C ASN A 46 -1.10 -18.20 17.21
N VAL A 47 -1.94 -17.27 16.79
CA VAL A 47 -2.43 -17.14 15.42
C VAL A 47 -1.98 -15.79 14.88
N SER A 48 -0.73 -15.71 14.47
CA SER A 48 -0.07 -14.50 13.98
C SER A 48 -0.65 -13.97 12.68
N LEU A 49 -0.28 -12.74 12.31
CA LEU A 49 -0.49 -12.20 10.96
C LEU A 49 -0.01 -13.20 9.91
N ASN A 50 -0.83 -13.52 8.92
CA ASN A 50 -0.46 -14.54 7.94
C ASN A 50 -0.66 -14.16 6.47
N THR A 51 -1.43 -13.13 6.19
CA THR A 51 -1.70 -12.73 4.80
C THR A 51 -1.81 -11.22 4.69
N LEU A 52 -0.91 -10.63 3.92
CA LEU A 52 -1.00 -9.24 3.45
C LEU A 52 -1.20 -9.28 1.94
N ALA A 53 -2.20 -8.59 1.46
CA ALA A 53 -2.46 -8.42 0.03
C ALA A 53 -2.63 -6.94 -0.29
N THR A 54 -1.96 -6.49 -1.34
CA THR A 54 -2.01 -5.11 -1.83
C THR A 54 -2.80 -5.05 -3.13
N THR A 55 -3.74 -4.13 -3.21
CA THR A 55 -4.56 -3.90 -4.40
C THR A 55 -4.28 -2.50 -4.93
N LEU A 56 -3.86 -2.41 -6.20
CA LEU A 56 -3.62 -1.14 -6.87
C LEU A 56 -4.94 -0.38 -7.11
N ALA A 57 -4.98 0.90 -6.78
CA ALA A 57 -6.17 1.74 -6.84
C ALA A 57 -6.77 1.87 -8.25
N ASN A 58 -5.93 1.82 -9.28
CA ASN A 58 -6.32 1.97 -10.70
C ASN A 58 -6.21 0.67 -11.49
N SER A 59 -6.38 -0.48 -10.85
CA SER A 59 -6.31 -1.82 -11.47
C SER A 59 -5.00 -2.05 -12.23
N GLY A 60 -3.88 -1.43 -11.79
CA GLY A 60 -2.57 -1.55 -12.40
C GLY A 60 -2.32 -0.63 -13.60
N ALA A 61 -3.25 0.26 -13.95
CA ALA A 61 -2.98 1.31 -14.93
C ALA A 61 -1.87 2.24 -14.45
N ALA A 62 -1.15 2.85 -15.39
CA ALA A 62 -0.07 3.76 -15.05
C ALA A 62 -0.62 5.02 -14.35
N LEU A 63 0.04 5.43 -13.27
CA LEU A 63 -0.23 6.67 -12.55
C LEU A 63 0.44 7.82 -13.29
N ALA A 64 -0.32 8.83 -13.68
CA ALA A 64 0.24 9.99 -14.39
C ALA A 64 1.33 10.67 -13.53
N GLU A 65 2.46 11.05 -14.13
CA GLU A 65 3.52 11.76 -13.41
C GLU A 65 3.06 13.12 -12.87
N SER A 66 2.06 13.74 -13.52
CA SER A 66 1.41 14.96 -13.04
C SER A 66 0.48 14.76 -11.84
N SER A 67 0.37 13.52 -11.31
CA SER A 67 -0.47 13.23 -10.16
C SER A 67 -0.02 14.03 -8.94
N SER A 68 -0.98 14.65 -8.27
CA SER A 68 -0.72 15.43 -7.05
C SER A 68 -0.34 14.53 -5.87
N SER A 69 0.36 15.09 -4.89
CA SER A 69 0.55 14.45 -3.60
C SER A 69 -0.80 14.07 -2.97
N GLY A 70 -0.87 12.90 -2.36
CA GLY A 70 -2.11 12.34 -1.80
C GLY A 70 -2.95 11.52 -2.78
N THR A 71 -2.54 11.38 -4.05
CA THR A 71 -3.25 10.52 -5.00
C THR A 71 -3.16 9.06 -4.54
N ALA A 72 -4.29 8.36 -4.50
CA ALA A 72 -4.36 6.96 -4.11
C ALA A 72 -3.57 6.07 -5.08
N VAL A 73 -2.72 5.21 -4.54
CA VAL A 73 -1.86 4.28 -5.28
C VAL A 73 -2.28 2.84 -5.05
N ALA A 74 -2.43 2.46 -3.79
CA ALA A 74 -2.81 1.11 -3.41
C ALA A 74 -3.51 1.09 -2.05
N SER A 75 -4.28 0.05 -1.81
CA SER A 75 -4.80 -0.29 -0.49
C SER A 75 -4.36 -1.69 -0.10
N SER A 76 -4.24 -1.95 1.20
CA SER A 76 -3.92 -3.27 1.70
C SER A 76 -5.11 -3.93 2.39
N SER A 77 -5.11 -5.25 2.37
CA SER A 77 -5.92 -6.07 3.26
C SER A 77 -5.01 -7.03 4.02
N ILE A 78 -5.31 -7.25 5.28
CA ILE A 78 -4.50 -8.12 6.13
C ILE A 78 -5.42 -8.96 7.03
N ASN A 79 -5.04 -10.22 7.21
CA ASN A 79 -5.67 -11.07 8.21
C ASN A 79 -4.93 -10.87 9.55
N ASN A 80 -5.65 -10.32 10.53
CA ASN A 80 -5.18 -10.02 11.88
C ASN A 80 -6.15 -10.64 12.90
N PRO A 81 -6.08 -11.96 13.13
CA PRO A 81 -7.05 -12.66 13.95
C PRO A 81 -6.97 -12.26 15.43
N ASP A 82 -5.81 -11.85 15.91
CA ASP A 82 -5.59 -11.47 17.32
C ASP A 82 -5.93 -10.00 17.59
N SER A 83 -6.33 -9.25 16.55
CA SER A 83 -6.68 -7.83 16.65
C SER A 83 -5.56 -6.94 17.21
N GLU A 84 -4.30 -7.35 17.03
CA GLU A 84 -3.13 -6.55 17.42
C GLU A 84 -3.06 -5.22 16.65
N THR A 85 -2.40 -4.24 17.25
CA THR A 85 -2.12 -2.99 16.53
C THR A 85 -1.10 -3.21 15.43
N ILE A 86 -1.51 -2.91 14.20
CA ILE A 86 -0.65 -3.06 13.02
C ILE A 86 0.06 -1.74 12.73
N THR A 87 1.34 -1.82 12.45
CA THR A 87 2.14 -0.74 11.89
C THR A 87 2.54 -1.08 10.46
N TYR A 88 2.44 -0.11 9.55
CA TYR A 88 2.81 -0.29 8.16
C TYR A 88 4.07 0.51 7.82
N THR A 89 4.95 -0.10 7.03
CA THR A 89 6.12 0.57 6.48
C THR A 89 6.23 0.28 4.99
N LEU A 90 6.75 1.25 4.24
CA LEU A 90 6.97 1.14 2.80
C LEU A 90 8.47 1.21 2.51
N SER A 91 8.95 0.31 1.67
CA SER A 91 10.35 0.25 1.25
C SER A 91 10.46 0.00 -0.26
N GLY A 92 11.67 0.00 -0.78
CA GLY A 92 11.95 -0.14 -2.21
C GLY A 92 12.53 1.14 -2.81
N THR A 93 13.07 1.03 -4.03
CA THR A 93 13.67 2.17 -4.72
C THR A 93 12.62 3.22 -5.02
N GLY A 94 12.83 4.45 -4.55
CA GLY A 94 11.89 5.56 -4.72
C GLY A 94 10.69 5.53 -3.76
N SER A 95 10.72 4.72 -2.70
CA SER A 95 9.65 4.67 -1.69
C SER A 95 9.36 6.02 -1.02
N ASN A 96 10.33 6.94 -1.01
CA ASN A 96 10.18 8.32 -0.52
C ASN A 96 9.21 9.18 -1.36
N LYS A 97 8.84 8.71 -2.57
CA LYS A 97 7.80 9.32 -3.42
C LYS A 97 6.38 8.92 -2.99
N PHE A 98 6.27 8.06 -2.01
CA PHE A 98 5.01 7.50 -1.53
C PHE A 98 4.94 7.57 -0.01
N SER A 99 3.75 7.51 0.53
CA SER A 99 3.49 7.38 1.97
C SER A 99 2.46 6.28 2.21
N VAL A 100 2.52 5.68 3.38
CA VAL A 100 1.53 4.70 3.84
C VAL A 100 0.91 5.20 5.14
N ASP A 101 -0.41 5.06 5.28
CA ASP A 101 -1.14 5.41 6.48
C ASP A 101 -1.27 4.21 7.46
N SER A 102 -1.86 4.45 8.63
CA SER A 102 -2.09 3.43 9.65
C SER A 102 -3.09 2.34 9.25
N SER A 103 -3.79 2.52 8.14
CA SER A 103 -4.71 1.52 7.56
C SER A 103 -4.08 0.74 6.41
N GLY A 104 -2.81 1.04 6.07
CA GLY A 104 -2.11 0.39 4.96
C GLY A 104 -2.47 0.94 3.57
N ASN A 105 -3.08 2.13 3.49
CA ASN A 105 -3.31 2.79 2.22
C ASN A 105 -2.05 3.53 1.78
N VAL A 106 -1.66 3.32 0.54
CA VAL A 106 -0.50 3.96 -0.07
C VAL A 106 -0.95 5.10 -0.98
N THR A 107 -0.33 6.25 -0.81
CA THR A 107 -0.59 7.46 -1.61
C THR A 107 0.72 8.06 -2.11
N THR A 108 0.65 8.89 -3.13
CA THR A 108 1.81 9.69 -3.58
C THR A 108 2.21 10.69 -2.51
N ASN A 109 3.52 10.91 -2.32
CA ASN A 109 4.10 11.88 -1.39
C ASN A 109 5.00 12.91 -2.10
N GLY A 110 4.77 13.15 -3.37
CA GLY A 110 5.55 14.09 -4.17
C GLY A 110 5.29 13.90 -5.65
N THR A 111 6.00 14.67 -6.45
CA THR A 111 5.94 14.55 -7.90
C THR A 111 6.66 13.31 -8.38
N LEU A 112 6.04 12.63 -9.31
CA LEU A 112 6.64 11.58 -10.12
C LEU A 112 7.26 12.23 -11.36
N ASP A 113 8.10 11.49 -12.07
CA ASP A 113 8.81 11.93 -13.26
C ASP A 113 9.09 10.69 -14.10
N PHE A 114 8.41 10.55 -15.21
CA PHE A 114 8.48 9.39 -16.09
C PHE A 114 9.86 9.26 -16.76
N GLU A 115 10.51 10.39 -17.05
CA GLU A 115 11.83 10.40 -17.66
C GLU A 115 12.90 9.90 -16.69
N THR A 116 12.69 10.12 -15.39
CA THR A 116 13.55 9.62 -14.32
C THR A 116 13.25 8.17 -13.96
N ALA A 117 11.96 7.82 -13.84
CA ALA A 117 11.56 6.47 -13.47
C ALA A 117 10.19 6.08 -14.05
N LYS A 118 10.17 5.06 -14.89
CA LYS A 118 8.95 4.54 -15.52
C LYS A 118 8.10 3.67 -14.59
N SER A 119 8.70 3.18 -13.53
CA SER A 119 8.01 2.38 -12.52
C SER A 119 8.76 2.36 -11.20
N TYR A 120 8.05 2.04 -10.13
CA TYR A 120 8.58 1.87 -8.78
C TYR A 120 8.17 0.48 -8.26
N ALA A 121 9.15 -0.35 -7.93
CA ALA A 121 8.91 -1.61 -7.22
C ALA A 121 8.95 -1.34 -5.71
N LEU A 122 7.82 -1.52 -5.06
CA LEU A 122 7.62 -1.21 -3.65
C LEU A 122 7.31 -2.47 -2.87
N THR A 123 7.73 -2.49 -1.61
CA THR A 123 7.39 -3.52 -0.63
C THR A 123 6.65 -2.88 0.53
N LEU A 124 5.43 -3.30 0.76
CA LEU A 124 4.65 -2.97 1.95
C LEU A 124 4.92 -4.03 3.01
N THR A 125 5.22 -3.60 4.22
CA THR A 125 5.40 -4.47 5.39
C THR A 125 4.37 -4.08 6.43
N ALA A 126 3.62 -5.06 6.91
CA ALA A 126 2.74 -4.93 8.07
C ALA A 126 3.37 -5.68 9.24
N THR A 127 3.45 -5.03 10.40
CA THR A 127 4.04 -5.59 11.62
C THR A 127 3.04 -5.45 12.77
N ALA A 128 2.82 -6.55 13.49
CA ALA A 128 2.09 -6.57 14.75
C ALA A 128 2.88 -7.40 15.76
N GLY A 129 3.16 -6.83 16.93
CA GLY A 129 4.02 -7.45 17.92
C GLY A 129 5.39 -7.86 17.35
N SER A 130 5.70 -9.15 17.40
CA SER A 130 6.94 -9.72 16.85
C SER A 130 6.79 -10.26 15.42
N THR A 131 5.59 -10.23 14.84
CA THR A 131 5.30 -10.83 13.53
C THR A 131 5.24 -9.76 12.45
N SER A 132 5.85 -10.02 11.30
CA SER A 132 5.80 -9.17 10.12
C SER A 132 5.47 -9.99 8.88
N VAL A 133 4.61 -9.43 8.04
CA VAL A 133 4.30 -9.97 6.70
C VAL A 133 4.52 -8.88 5.64
N THR A 134 4.88 -9.29 4.44
CA THR A 134 5.22 -8.37 3.35
C THR A 134 4.45 -8.70 2.09
N ASP A 135 4.15 -7.68 1.31
CA ASP A 135 3.70 -7.81 -0.07
C ASP A 135 4.44 -6.85 -0.98
N THR A 136 4.67 -7.25 -2.23
CA THR A 136 5.40 -6.47 -3.23
C THR A 136 4.49 -6.12 -4.39
N PHE A 137 4.55 -4.86 -4.81
CA PHE A 137 3.76 -4.38 -5.94
C PHE A 137 4.56 -3.36 -6.76
N THR A 138 4.15 -3.17 -8.01
CA THR A 138 4.80 -2.22 -8.92
C THR A 138 3.83 -1.11 -9.28
N VAL A 139 4.26 0.13 -9.10
CA VAL A 139 3.57 1.33 -9.55
C VAL A 139 4.17 1.76 -10.88
N ASN A 140 3.40 1.67 -11.95
CA ASN A 140 3.81 2.18 -13.26
C ASN A 140 3.52 3.68 -13.34
N VAL A 141 4.44 4.45 -13.93
CA VAL A 141 4.29 5.89 -14.19
C VAL A 141 3.89 6.09 -15.64
N GLY A 142 2.90 6.93 -15.86
CA GLY A 142 2.45 7.32 -17.19
C GLY A 142 3.02 8.68 -17.58
N ASN A 143 3.60 8.74 -18.76
CA ASN A 143 4.14 9.98 -19.34
C ASN A 143 3.02 11.00 -19.59
N VAL A 144 3.27 12.21 -19.23
CA VAL A 144 2.49 13.41 -19.60
C VAL A 144 3.39 14.29 -20.43
N GLU A 145 3.03 14.50 -21.69
CA GLU A 145 3.84 15.33 -22.58
C GLU A 145 4.10 16.73 -22.00
N GLU A 146 5.34 17.04 -21.79
CA GLU A 146 5.78 18.32 -21.28
C GLU A 146 6.27 19.24 -22.41
N LEU A 147 5.89 20.51 -22.33
CA LEU A 147 6.47 21.52 -23.22
C LEU A 147 7.89 21.83 -22.75
N ASN A 148 8.86 21.17 -23.32
CA ASN A 148 10.25 21.46 -22.99
C ASN A 148 10.73 22.81 -23.60
N SER A 149 11.73 23.38 -22.97
CA SER A 149 12.28 24.68 -23.40
C SER A 149 12.88 24.65 -24.81
N ALA A 150 13.20 23.48 -25.35
CA ALA A 150 13.72 23.32 -26.71
C ALA A 150 12.62 23.55 -27.75
N VAL A 151 11.40 23.06 -27.48
CA VAL A 151 10.23 23.32 -28.34
C VAL A 151 9.89 24.80 -28.33
N LEU A 152 9.90 25.45 -27.18
CA LEU A 152 9.67 26.90 -27.07
C LEU A 152 10.75 27.71 -27.77
N ARG A 153 12.02 27.33 -27.67
CA ARG A 153 13.14 28.00 -28.38
C ARG A 153 13.02 27.84 -29.89
N TYR A 154 12.64 26.66 -30.34
CA TYR A 154 12.44 26.45 -31.78
C TYR A 154 11.27 27.28 -32.31
N SER A 155 10.16 27.32 -31.59
CA SER A 155 9.01 28.17 -31.95
C SER A 155 9.38 29.62 -31.95
N ALA A 156 10.14 30.10 -30.96
CA ALA A 156 10.62 31.49 -30.94
C ALA A 156 11.60 31.81 -32.07
N ALA A 157 12.52 30.89 -32.38
CA ALA A 157 13.45 31.04 -33.49
C ALA A 157 12.75 31.02 -34.84
N TYR A 158 11.74 30.21 -35.02
CA TYR A 158 10.94 30.15 -36.23
C TYR A 158 10.06 31.39 -36.39
N ASN A 159 9.49 31.87 -35.29
CA ASN A 159 8.66 33.08 -35.28
C ASN A 159 9.49 34.34 -35.48
N SER A 160 10.80 34.34 -35.13
CA SER A 160 11.69 35.47 -35.40
C SER A 160 12.04 35.64 -36.86
N VAL A 161 11.76 34.66 -37.72
CA VAL A 161 11.92 34.75 -39.17
C VAL A 161 10.77 35.52 -39.83
N SER A 162 10.00 36.21 -39.04
CA SER A 162 9.04 37.26 -39.42
C SER A 162 8.31 37.06 -40.74
N ARG A 163 7.08 36.69 -40.63
CA ARG A 163 6.17 36.91 -41.75
C ARG A 163 4.85 37.44 -41.21
N THR A 164 4.50 38.61 -41.60
CA THR A 164 3.15 39.14 -41.44
C THR A 164 2.13 38.15 -42.00
N GLY A 165 1.23 37.65 -41.14
CA GLY A 165 0.20 36.72 -41.53
C GLY A 165 0.35 35.28 -40.95
N PHE A 166 1.22 35.05 -39.99
CA PHE A 166 1.35 33.78 -39.32
C PHE A 166 0.27 33.61 -38.25
N SER A 167 -0.42 32.51 -38.34
CA SER A 167 -1.36 32.07 -37.28
C SER A 167 -0.64 31.21 -36.24
N ALA A 168 -0.76 31.56 -34.98
CA ALA A 168 -0.08 30.82 -33.91
C ALA A 168 -0.92 29.64 -33.46
N THR A 169 -0.94 28.59 -34.24
CA THR A 169 -1.53 27.31 -33.84
C THR A 169 -0.42 26.31 -33.52
N ALA A 170 -0.41 25.75 -32.31
CA ALA A 170 0.50 24.67 -31.98
C ALA A 170 -0.03 23.38 -32.60
N THR A 171 0.64 22.90 -33.64
CA THR A 171 0.29 21.66 -34.28
C THR A 171 1.36 20.59 -34.02
N ARG A 172 0.96 19.43 -33.63
CA ARG A 172 1.89 18.32 -33.45
C ARG A 172 2.31 17.78 -34.80
N GLY A 173 3.60 17.66 -35.03
CA GLY A 173 4.15 17.01 -36.21
C GLY A 173 3.86 15.54 -36.26
N PRO A 174 4.05 14.89 -37.42
CA PRO A 174 3.79 13.46 -37.58
C PRO A 174 4.67 12.64 -36.68
N SER A 175 4.07 11.59 -36.12
CA SER A 175 4.74 10.61 -35.26
C SER A 175 5.97 10.03 -35.95
N GLY A 176 7.12 10.04 -35.28
CA GLY A 176 8.38 9.48 -35.79
C GLY A 176 9.31 10.48 -36.45
N SER A 177 8.94 11.75 -36.58
CA SER A 177 9.89 12.77 -37.00
C SER A 177 10.76 13.23 -35.82
N SER A 178 12.04 13.38 -36.05
CA SER A 178 12.99 13.94 -35.09
C SER A 178 12.84 15.43 -34.91
N LEU A 179 11.83 16.02 -35.48
CA LEU A 179 11.58 17.46 -35.44
C LEU A 179 10.35 17.78 -34.64
N PRO A 180 10.29 19.02 -34.12
CA PRO A 180 9.25 19.38 -33.19
C PRO A 180 7.90 19.09 -33.80
N ALA A 181 7.16 18.39 -33.02
CA ALA A 181 5.79 18.13 -33.29
C ALA A 181 4.92 19.39 -33.23
N TYR A 182 5.50 20.54 -32.94
CA TYR A 182 4.75 21.77 -32.73
C TYR A 182 5.35 22.92 -33.51
N TYR A 183 4.54 23.61 -34.22
CA TYR A 183 4.80 24.94 -34.73
C TYR A 183 3.61 25.83 -34.39
N LEU A 184 3.89 27.10 -34.20
CA LEU A 184 2.87 28.08 -33.90
C LEU A 184 2.50 28.81 -35.21
N GLU A 185 1.26 28.71 -35.57
CA GLU A 185 0.68 29.63 -36.58
C GLU A 185 0.16 30.87 -35.86
N GLN A 186 0.53 32.02 -36.32
CA GLN A 186 0.04 33.27 -35.80
C GLN A 186 -1.24 33.66 -36.55
N VAL A 187 -2.32 33.94 -35.82
CA VAL A 187 -3.56 34.49 -36.37
C VAL A 187 -3.48 36.00 -36.41
#